data_ac90089c72e03b652cb9749ea630286f
#
_entry.id   ac90089c72e03b652cb9749ea630286f
#
_cell.length_a   1.000
_cell.length_b   1.000
_cell.length_c   1.000
_cell.angle_alpha   90.00
_cell.angle_beta   90.00
_cell.angle_gamma   90.00
#
_symmetry.space_group_name_H-M   'P 1'
#
loop_
_entity.id
_entity.type
_entity.pdbx_description
1 polymer ?
#
loop_
_entity_poly.entity_id
_entity_poly.type
_entity_poly.pdbx_seq_one_letter_code
_entity_poly.pdbx_strand_id
1 'polypeptide(L)'
;WLEKRMEGRRHKDEVSDVFECIRTNSKRIQARKLFNYNIVLIGFMGAGKSTISDFLKNVFAMDVVEMDQIIAQRQGMSISDIFETYGEQYFRDLETNLLIEMQSRSNVVISCGGGTPMRECNVAEMKKNGRVVLLTATPETIYERVKDSNDRPVLNGRKNVKGISELMEQRREEYEAAAD
;
A
#
# COMPACT_ATOMS: atom_id res chain seq x y z
N TRP A 1 29.55 3.32 11.25
CA TRP A 1 30.90 3.75 10.98
C TRP A 1 31.06 5.27 11.16
N LEU A 2 30.17 6.08 10.59
CA LEU A 2 30.18 7.55 10.72
C LEU A 2 30.00 7.98 12.17
N GLU A 3 28.97 7.44 12.85
CA GLU A 3 28.68 7.76 14.26
C GLU A 3 29.89 7.55 15.17
N LYS A 4 30.58 6.42 14.99
CA LYS A 4 31.78 6.10 15.77
C LYS A 4 32.94 7.06 15.51
N ARG A 5 33.07 7.60 14.28
CA ARG A 5 34.11 8.59 13.93
C ARG A 5 33.79 10.02 14.34
N MET A 6 32.52 10.32 14.53
CA MET A 6 32.04 11.65 14.90
C MET A 6 31.85 11.82 16.41
N GLU A 7 32.05 10.75 17.19
CA GLU A 7 31.91 10.79 18.64
C GLU A 7 32.85 11.86 19.25
N GLY A 8 32.28 12.79 20.03
CA GLY A 8 33.01 13.91 20.65
C GLY A 8 33.43 15.05 19.72
N ARG A 9 33.06 15.04 18.42
CA ARG A 9 33.37 16.15 17.51
C ARG A 9 32.26 17.21 17.48
N ARG A 10 32.69 18.45 17.26
CA ARG A 10 31.79 19.60 17.05
C ARG A 10 30.97 19.37 15.77
N HIS A 11 29.70 19.78 15.78
CA HIS A 11 28.78 19.63 14.63
C HIS A 11 28.48 18.18 14.22
N LYS A 12 28.50 17.23 15.16
CA LYS A 12 28.18 15.82 14.90
C LYS A 12 26.80 15.64 14.24
N ASP A 13 25.80 16.33 14.76
CA ASP A 13 24.41 16.17 14.33
C ASP A 13 24.22 16.76 12.93
N GLU A 14 24.77 17.94 12.65
CA GLU A 14 24.69 18.59 11.35
C GLU A 14 25.39 17.75 10.26
N VAL A 15 26.53 17.15 10.59
CA VAL A 15 27.24 16.27 9.64
C VAL A 15 26.46 14.98 9.42
N SER A 16 25.83 14.42 10.46
CA SER A 16 24.98 13.25 10.35
C SER A 16 23.79 13.51 9.43
N ASP A 17 23.13 14.66 9.59
CA ASP A 17 21.99 15.07 8.75
C ASP A 17 22.35 15.21 7.28
N VAL A 18 23.53 15.79 6.98
CA VAL A 18 24.03 15.90 5.61
C VAL A 18 24.28 14.51 5.01
N PHE A 19 24.89 13.59 5.77
CA PHE A 19 25.13 12.22 5.31
C PHE A 19 23.83 11.45 5.05
N GLU A 20 22.84 11.58 5.93
CA GLU A 20 21.51 10.97 5.74
C GLU A 20 20.82 11.54 4.50
N CYS A 21 20.92 12.83 4.27
CA CYS A 21 20.39 13.48 3.06
C CYS A 21 21.06 12.91 1.79
N ILE A 22 22.38 12.83 1.77
CA ILE A 22 23.13 12.24 0.65
C ILE A 22 22.75 10.78 0.42
N ARG A 23 22.67 9.99 1.49
CA ARG A 23 22.28 8.57 1.45
C ARG A 23 20.87 8.39 0.88
N THR A 24 19.93 9.17 1.35
CA THR A 24 18.53 9.12 0.90
C THR A 24 18.43 9.52 -0.57
N ASN A 25 19.09 10.58 -0.99
CA ASN A 25 19.09 11.00 -2.38
C ASN A 25 19.76 9.98 -3.31
N SER A 26 20.84 9.35 -2.86
CA SER A 26 21.49 8.26 -3.60
C SER A 26 20.56 7.07 -3.81
N LYS A 27 19.84 6.65 -2.75
CA LYS A 27 18.82 5.59 -2.84
C LYS A 27 17.70 5.94 -3.83
N ARG A 28 17.19 7.19 -3.78
CA ARG A 28 16.16 7.67 -4.72
C ARG A 28 16.62 7.64 -6.17
N ILE A 29 17.87 8.04 -6.44
CA ILE A 29 18.43 7.99 -7.79
C ILE A 29 18.54 6.53 -8.27
N GLN A 30 19.00 5.62 -7.42
CA GLN A 30 19.09 4.20 -7.73
C GLN A 30 17.70 3.59 -7.97
N ALA A 31 16.75 3.88 -7.11
CA ALA A 31 15.38 3.39 -7.25
C ALA A 31 14.75 3.83 -8.58
N ARG A 32 14.91 5.10 -8.97
CA ARG A 32 14.41 5.62 -10.26
C ARG A 32 15.05 4.94 -11.48
N LYS A 33 16.27 4.44 -11.35
CA LYS A 33 16.93 3.65 -12.42
C LYS A 33 16.42 2.21 -12.48
N LEU A 34 16.07 1.62 -11.33
CA LEU A 34 15.56 0.26 -11.24
C LEU A 34 14.07 0.17 -11.55
N PHE A 35 13.30 1.15 -11.08
CA PHE A 35 11.84 1.17 -11.19
C PHE A 35 11.40 2.45 -11.91
N ASN A 36 11.32 2.40 -13.24
CA ASN A 36 10.74 3.48 -14.05
C ASN A 36 9.21 3.43 -14.13
N TYR A 37 8.59 2.59 -13.31
CA TYR A 37 7.16 2.32 -13.17
C TYR A 37 6.76 2.38 -11.67
N ASN A 38 5.48 2.36 -11.40
CA ASN A 38 4.95 2.22 -10.04
C ASN A 38 4.90 0.76 -9.63
N ILE A 39 5.09 0.48 -8.34
CA ILE A 39 4.86 -0.84 -7.74
C ILE A 39 3.47 -0.80 -7.11
N VAL A 40 2.52 -1.54 -7.68
CA VAL A 40 1.15 -1.58 -7.18
C VAL A 40 0.95 -2.86 -6.37
N LEU A 41 0.76 -2.71 -5.06
CA LEU A 41 0.56 -3.83 -4.15
C LEU A 41 -0.93 -4.12 -4.00
N ILE A 42 -1.35 -5.31 -4.38
CA ILE A 42 -2.70 -5.82 -4.20
C ILE A 42 -2.69 -7.06 -3.29
N GLY A 43 -3.85 -7.47 -2.85
CA GLY A 43 -4.03 -8.65 -2.00
C GLY A 43 -5.02 -8.41 -0.88
N PHE A 44 -5.41 -9.49 -0.24
CA PHE A 44 -6.40 -9.48 0.82
C PHE A 44 -5.95 -8.60 2.00
N MET A 45 -6.90 -8.13 2.80
CA MET A 45 -6.58 -7.42 4.05
C MET A 45 -5.71 -8.29 4.94
N GLY A 46 -4.70 -7.73 5.60
CA GLY A 46 -3.77 -8.50 6.42
C GLY A 46 -2.70 -9.29 5.64
N ALA A 47 -2.69 -9.27 4.30
CA ALA A 47 -1.67 -9.95 3.47
C ALA A 47 -0.25 -9.37 3.63
N GLY A 48 -0.11 -8.15 4.20
CA GLY A 48 1.20 -7.55 4.48
C GLY A 48 1.58 -6.41 3.55
N LYS A 49 0.64 -5.82 2.81
CA LYS A 49 0.91 -4.72 1.87
C LYS A 49 1.65 -3.56 2.53
N SER A 50 1.18 -3.04 3.65
CA SER A 50 1.83 -1.91 4.35
C SER A 50 3.23 -2.29 4.86
N THR A 51 3.46 -3.53 5.27
CA THR A 51 4.80 -4.01 5.66
C THR A 51 5.78 -3.96 4.48
N ILE A 52 5.34 -4.39 3.29
CA ILE A 52 6.16 -4.33 2.08
C ILE A 52 6.32 -2.89 1.60
N SER A 53 5.28 -2.05 1.69
CA SER A 53 5.38 -0.61 1.40
C SER A 53 6.45 0.06 2.25
N ASP A 54 6.44 -0.19 3.56
CA ASP A 54 7.42 0.36 4.49
C ASP A 54 8.85 -0.16 4.21
N PHE A 55 8.98 -1.43 3.86
CA PHE A 55 10.26 -2.00 3.45
C PHE A 55 10.83 -1.28 2.22
N LEU A 56 10.01 -1.13 1.16
CA LEU A 56 10.44 -0.47 -0.08
C LEU A 56 10.77 1.01 0.15
N LYS A 57 9.98 1.70 0.98
CA LYS A 57 10.25 3.08 1.42
C LYS A 57 11.62 3.18 2.11
N ASN A 58 11.92 2.29 3.03
CA ASN A 58 13.15 2.35 3.83
C ASN A 58 14.39 1.92 3.03
N VAL A 59 14.27 0.89 2.19
CA VAL A 59 15.39 0.36 1.40
C VAL A 59 15.70 1.25 0.21
N PHE A 60 14.69 1.65 -0.55
CA PHE A 60 14.85 2.37 -1.82
C PHE A 60 14.50 3.85 -1.74
N ALA A 61 14.04 4.34 -0.58
CA ALA A 61 13.55 5.71 -0.39
C ALA A 61 12.43 6.07 -1.39
N MET A 62 11.57 5.09 -1.75
CA MET A 62 10.40 5.31 -2.61
C MET A 62 9.29 6.03 -1.83
N ASP A 63 8.53 6.84 -2.53
CA ASP A 63 7.30 7.39 -1.98
C ASP A 63 6.25 6.28 -1.87
N VAL A 64 5.42 6.33 -0.82
CA VAL A 64 4.35 5.37 -0.59
C VAL A 64 3.00 6.07 -0.60
N VAL A 65 2.06 5.48 -1.28
CA VAL A 65 0.66 5.87 -1.36
C VAL A 65 -0.19 4.74 -0.77
N GLU A 66 -0.60 4.88 0.49
CA GLU A 66 -1.61 4.03 1.11
C GLU A 66 -2.99 4.57 0.73
N MET A 67 -3.67 3.93 -0.24
CA MET A 67 -4.89 4.46 -0.85
C MET A 67 -5.99 4.71 0.17
N ASP A 68 -6.24 3.75 1.06
CA ASP A 68 -7.27 3.86 2.09
C ASP A 68 -7.03 5.08 3.00
N GLN A 69 -5.77 5.32 3.41
CA GLN A 69 -5.41 6.46 4.25
C GLN A 69 -5.60 7.80 3.53
N ILE A 70 -5.17 7.88 2.28
CA ILE A 70 -5.32 9.12 1.49
C ILE A 70 -6.80 9.44 1.25
N ILE A 71 -7.61 8.43 0.92
CA ILE A 71 -9.05 8.62 0.73
C ILE A 71 -9.70 9.11 2.03
N ALA A 72 -9.45 8.43 3.15
CA ALA A 72 -9.98 8.83 4.46
C ALA A 72 -9.56 10.26 4.83
N GLN A 73 -8.28 10.60 4.64
CA GLN A 73 -7.77 11.95 4.90
C GLN A 73 -8.44 13.02 4.02
N ARG A 74 -8.59 12.76 2.72
CA ARG A 74 -9.23 13.70 1.79
C ARG A 74 -10.71 13.93 2.07
N GLN A 75 -11.40 12.89 2.53
CA GLN A 75 -12.82 12.96 2.89
C GLN A 75 -13.04 13.50 4.33
N GLY A 76 -11.99 13.56 5.15
CA GLY A 76 -12.08 14.01 6.54
C GLY A 76 -12.88 13.06 7.44
N MET A 77 -13.05 11.78 7.04
CA MET A 77 -13.82 10.78 7.76
C MET A 77 -13.24 9.37 7.57
N SER A 78 -13.64 8.44 8.44
CA SER A 78 -13.20 7.05 8.34
C SER A 78 -13.78 6.35 7.09
N ILE A 79 -13.13 5.27 6.65
CA ILE A 79 -13.66 4.44 5.55
C ILE A 79 -15.06 3.91 5.89
N SER A 80 -15.30 3.49 7.13
CA SER A 80 -16.62 3.03 7.59
C SER A 80 -17.68 4.12 7.45
N ASP A 81 -17.37 5.35 7.86
CA ASP A 81 -18.30 6.48 7.75
C ASP A 81 -18.57 6.84 6.29
N ILE A 82 -17.58 6.71 5.39
CA ILE A 82 -17.77 6.89 3.95
C ILE A 82 -18.77 5.87 3.41
N PHE A 83 -18.62 4.59 3.79
CA PHE A 83 -19.55 3.53 3.37
C PHE A 83 -20.96 3.75 3.90
N GLU A 84 -21.11 4.15 5.16
CA GLU A 84 -22.40 4.41 5.79
C GLU A 84 -23.10 5.64 5.20
N THR A 85 -22.33 6.71 4.92
CA THR A 85 -22.90 7.98 4.48
C THR A 85 -23.16 8.02 2.97
N TYR A 86 -22.23 7.51 2.16
CA TYR A 86 -22.25 7.67 0.70
C TYR A 86 -22.36 6.33 -0.05
N GLY A 87 -22.24 5.21 0.66
CA GLY A 87 -22.29 3.87 0.08
C GLY A 87 -20.98 3.40 -0.54
N GLU A 88 -20.93 2.09 -0.84
CA GLU A 88 -19.73 1.44 -1.38
C GLU A 88 -19.33 2.00 -2.75
N GLN A 89 -20.31 2.28 -3.63
CA GLN A 89 -20.03 2.78 -4.98
C GLN A 89 -19.22 4.07 -4.96
N TYR A 90 -19.59 5.02 -4.09
CA TYR A 90 -18.86 6.28 -3.93
C TYR A 90 -17.40 6.04 -3.53
N PHE A 91 -17.17 5.15 -2.56
CA PHE A 91 -15.81 4.80 -2.14
C PHE A 91 -15.00 4.20 -3.29
N ARG A 92 -15.61 3.30 -4.09
CA ARG A 92 -14.97 2.70 -5.26
C ARG A 92 -14.62 3.74 -6.33
N ASP A 93 -15.42 4.76 -6.49
CA ASP A 93 -15.13 5.85 -7.42
C ASP A 93 -13.95 6.72 -6.92
N LEU A 94 -13.82 6.92 -5.62
CA LEU A 94 -12.65 7.56 -5.02
C LEU A 94 -11.36 6.73 -5.23
N GLU A 95 -11.43 5.40 -5.11
CA GLU A 95 -10.29 4.52 -5.44
C GLU A 95 -9.88 4.67 -6.91
N THR A 96 -10.85 4.64 -7.82
CA THR A 96 -10.60 4.81 -9.26
C THR A 96 -9.96 6.16 -9.58
N ASN A 97 -10.50 7.24 -9.03
CA ASN A 97 -9.97 8.60 -9.24
C ASN A 97 -8.52 8.74 -8.73
N LEU A 98 -8.22 8.14 -7.58
CA LEU A 98 -6.86 8.15 -7.03
C LEU A 98 -5.88 7.36 -7.92
N LEU A 99 -6.29 6.22 -8.47
CA LEU A 99 -5.46 5.47 -9.43
C LEU A 99 -5.20 6.27 -10.70
N ILE A 100 -6.20 6.98 -11.24
CA ILE A 100 -6.03 7.87 -12.40
C ILE A 100 -5.03 8.99 -12.08
N GLU A 101 -5.12 9.61 -10.91
CA GLU A 101 -4.16 10.63 -10.46
C GLU A 101 -2.72 10.08 -10.42
N MET A 102 -2.55 8.82 -10.01
CA MET A 102 -1.24 8.18 -9.94
C MET A 102 -0.59 7.93 -11.30
N GLN A 103 -1.31 8.05 -12.42
CA GLN A 103 -0.73 7.92 -13.76
C GLN A 103 0.32 9.00 -14.07
N SER A 104 0.22 10.15 -13.43
CA SER A 104 1.21 11.25 -13.57
C SER A 104 2.50 11.00 -12.78
N ARG A 105 2.56 9.97 -11.94
CA ARG A 105 3.70 9.65 -11.08
C ARG A 105 4.39 8.37 -11.53
N SER A 106 5.67 8.27 -11.25
CA SER A 106 6.46 7.05 -11.44
C SER A 106 7.36 6.81 -10.22
N ASN A 107 7.82 5.59 -10.05
CA ASN A 107 8.67 5.20 -8.92
C ASN A 107 7.99 5.37 -7.55
N VAL A 108 6.70 5.06 -7.48
CA VAL A 108 5.88 5.12 -6.27
C VAL A 108 5.37 3.73 -5.93
N VAL A 109 5.32 3.41 -4.65
CA VAL A 109 4.62 2.22 -4.15
C VAL A 109 3.17 2.61 -3.87
N ILE A 110 2.23 1.96 -4.54
CA ILE A 110 0.79 2.16 -4.36
C ILE A 110 0.22 0.92 -3.64
N SER A 111 -0.18 1.09 -2.40
CA SER A 111 -0.82 0.04 -1.60
C SER A 111 -2.33 0.18 -1.73
N CYS A 112 -2.94 -0.75 -2.45
CA CYS A 112 -4.37 -0.72 -2.76
C CYS A 112 -5.23 -1.31 -1.64
N GLY A 113 -6.46 -0.82 -1.52
CA GLY A 113 -7.49 -1.46 -0.72
C GLY A 113 -7.80 -2.88 -1.22
N GLY A 114 -8.28 -3.77 -0.33
CA GLY A 114 -8.54 -5.16 -0.69
C GLY A 114 -9.67 -5.36 -1.71
N GLY A 115 -10.50 -4.36 -1.97
CA GLY A 115 -11.55 -4.38 -2.98
C GLY A 115 -11.20 -3.68 -4.28
N THR A 116 -10.08 -2.95 -4.33
CA THR A 116 -9.69 -2.14 -5.48
C THR A 116 -9.55 -2.96 -6.78
N PRO A 117 -8.95 -4.19 -6.78
CA PRO A 117 -8.82 -5.01 -7.99
C PRO A 117 -10.12 -5.64 -8.50
N MET A 118 -11.20 -5.57 -7.73
CA MET A 118 -12.50 -6.15 -8.14
C MET A 118 -13.19 -5.38 -9.28
N ARG A 119 -12.62 -4.24 -9.70
CA ARG A 119 -13.08 -3.46 -10.85
C ARG A 119 -12.06 -3.53 -11.98
N GLU A 120 -12.48 -3.98 -13.15
CA GLU A 120 -11.61 -4.04 -14.34
C GLU A 120 -11.01 -2.69 -14.72
N CYS A 121 -11.77 -1.60 -14.58
CA CYS A 121 -11.24 -0.25 -14.84
C CYS A 121 -10.07 0.10 -13.91
N ASN A 122 -10.11 -0.32 -12.64
CA ASN A 122 -8.99 -0.11 -11.72
C ASN A 122 -7.76 -0.94 -12.13
N VAL A 123 -7.97 -2.19 -12.54
CA VAL A 123 -6.89 -3.05 -13.03
C VAL A 123 -6.24 -2.45 -14.28
N ALA A 124 -7.05 -1.93 -15.21
CA ALA A 124 -6.53 -1.21 -16.37
C ALA A 124 -5.69 0.01 -15.98
N GLU A 125 -6.16 0.82 -15.00
CA GLU A 125 -5.40 1.96 -14.50
C GLU A 125 -4.09 1.54 -13.81
N MET A 126 -4.11 0.49 -12.99
CA MET A 126 -2.91 -0.04 -12.33
C MET A 126 -1.82 -0.44 -13.33
N LYS A 127 -2.20 -1.10 -14.44
CA LYS A 127 -1.28 -1.65 -15.44
C LYS A 127 -0.73 -0.61 -16.43
N LYS A 128 -1.32 0.58 -16.54
CA LYS A 128 -0.84 1.64 -17.45
C LYS A 128 0.60 2.07 -17.16
N ASN A 129 0.91 2.31 -15.89
CA ASN A 129 2.21 2.79 -15.45
C ASN A 129 2.71 2.05 -14.20
N GLY A 130 2.23 0.83 -13.94
CA GLY A 130 2.57 0.03 -12.77
C GLY A 130 2.89 -1.41 -13.10
N ARG A 131 3.54 -2.07 -12.14
CA ARG A 131 3.62 -3.53 -12.05
C ARG A 131 2.79 -3.95 -10.85
N VAL A 132 1.83 -4.82 -11.09
CA VAL A 132 0.86 -5.26 -10.08
C VAL A 132 1.36 -6.50 -9.38
N VAL A 133 1.65 -6.39 -8.11
CA VAL A 133 2.20 -7.47 -7.28
C VAL A 133 1.13 -7.94 -6.29
N LEU A 134 0.72 -9.20 -6.44
CA LEU A 134 -0.21 -9.84 -5.51
C LEU A 134 0.53 -10.38 -4.28
N LEU A 135 0.13 -9.91 -3.12
CA LEU A 135 0.59 -10.45 -1.83
C LEU A 135 -0.46 -11.41 -1.29
N THR A 136 -0.01 -12.62 -0.98
CA THR A 136 -0.85 -13.68 -0.43
C THR A 136 -0.43 -14.05 1.00
N ALA A 137 -1.36 -14.58 1.77
CA ALA A 137 -1.12 -15.20 3.06
C ALA A 137 -2.20 -16.27 3.30
N THR A 138 -1.97 -17.21 4.25
CA THR A 138 -2.99 -18.20 4.58
C THR A 138 -4.15 -17.59 5.36
N PRO A 139 -5.37 -18.16 5.29
CA PRO A 139 -6.52 -17.67 6.06
C PRO A 139 -6.25 -17.56 7.56
N GLU A 140 -5.44 -18.49 8.13
CA GLU A 140 -5.04 -18.49 9.53
C GLU A 140 -4.17 -17.28 9.84
N THR A 141 -3.18 -17.00 8.99
CA THR A 141 -2.30 -15.83 9.13
C THR A 141 -3.09 -14.53 9.02
N ILE A 142 -4.04 -14.45 8.08
CA ILE A 142 -4.94 -13.31 7.95
C ILE A 142 -5.76 -13.14 9.22
N TYR A 143 -6.40 -14.22 9.70
CA TYR A 143 -7.21 -14.18 10.92
C TYR A 143 -6.43 -13.64 12.12
N GLU A 144 -5.24 -14.16 12.37
CA GLU A 144 -4.39 -13.71 13.48
C GLU A 144 -4.05 -12.21 13.41
N ARG A 145 -3.88 -11.68 12.21
CA ARG A 145 -3.57 -10.26 11.99
C ARG A 145 -4.77 -9.32 12.08
N VAL A 146 -5.99 -9.83 11.86
CA VAL A 146 -7.18 -8.97 11.79
C VAL A 146 -8.19 -9.21 12.92
N LYS A 147 -8.00 -10.24 13.76
CA LYS A 147 -8.96 -10.61 14.81
C LYS A 147 -9.30 -9.47 15.77
N ASP A 148 -8.33 -8.62 16.11
CA ASP A 148 -8.48 -7.52 17.05
C ASP A 148 -8.82 -6.17 16.37
N SER A 149 -8.87 -6.13 15.02
CA SER A 149 -9.20 -4.91 14.26
C SER A 149 -10.71 -4.74 14.13
N ASN A 150 -11.25 -3.57 14.49
CA ASN A 150 -12.67 -3.23 14.35
C ASN A 150 -12.99 -2.43 13.07
N ASP A 151 -11.98 -1.98 12.33
CA ASP A 151 -12.12 -1.06 11.19
C ASP A 151 -12.32 -1.80 9.85
N ARG A 152 -13.03 -2.96 9.83
CA ARG A 152 -13.12 -3.81 8.65
C ARG A 152 -14.56 -4.24 8.35
N PRO A 153 -15.41 -3.34 7.79
CA PRO A 153 -16.82 -3.64 7.51
C PRO A 153 -17.05 -4.91 6.70
N VAL A 154 -16.15 -5.23 5.78
CA VAL A 154 -16.24 -6.40 4.88
C VAL A 154 -16.16 -7.74 5.64
N LEU A 155 -15.60 -7.76 6.86
CA LEU A 155 -15.52 -8.96 7.70
C LEU A 155 -16.65 -9.07 8.74
N ASN A 156 -17.64 -8.18 8.71
CA ASN A 156 -18.74 -8.23 9.66
C ASN A 156 -19.48 -9.57 9.54
N GLY A 157 -19.55 -10.33 10.63
CA GLY A 157 -20.13 -11.67 10.68
C GLY A 157 -19.28 -12.81 10.10
N ARG A 158 -18.10 -12.52 9.49
CA ARG A 158 -17.20 -13.52 8.89
C ARG A 158 -15.80 -13.51 9.52
N LYS A 159 -15.65 -12.99 10.72
CA LYS A 159 -14.35 -12.82 11.41
C LYS A 159 -13.89 -14.14 12.06
N ASN A 160 -13.73 -15.17 11.22
CA ASN A 160 -13.17 -16.47 11.55
C ASN A 160 -12.44 -17.04 10.33
N VAL A 161 -11.57 -18.04 10.55
CA VAL A 161 -10.72 -18.62 9.48
C VAL A 161 -11.56 -19.10 8.28
N LYS A 162 -12.71 -19.76 8.53
CA LYS A 162 -13.57 -20.26 7.46
C LYS A 162 -14.16 -19.12 6.62
N GLY A 163 -14.74 -18.10 7.25
CA GLY A 163 -15.32 -16.94 6.55
C GLY A 163 -14.28 -16.14 5.78
N ILE A 164 -13.04 -16.04 6.32
CA ILE A 164 -11.91 -15.44 5.61
C ILE A 164 -11.54 -16.28 4.38
N SER A 165 -11.41 -17.61 4.54
CA SER A 165 -11.10 -18.52 3.44
C SER A 165 -12.12 -18.45 2.32
N GLU A 166 -13.41 -18.45 2.65
CA GLU A 166 -14.49 -18.32 1.68
C GLU A 166 -14.42 -17.00 0.91
N LEU A 167 -14.17 -15.88 1.60
CA LEU A 167 -14.05 -14.58 0.97
C LEU A 167 -12.78 -14.44 0.12
N MET A 168 -11.68 -15.04 0.53
CA MET A 168 -10.45 -15.10 -0.25
C MET A 168 -10.64 -15.90 -1.54
N GLU A 169 -11.33 -17.04 -1.45
CA GLU A 169 -11.64 -17.88 -2.61
C GLU A 169 -12.54 -17.15 -3.62
N GLN A 170 -13.57 -16.43 -3.14
CA GLN A 170 -14.46 -15.62 -3.97
C GLN A 170 -13.74 -14.52 -4.77
N ARG A 171 -12.54 -14.09 -4.33
CA ARG A 171 -11.78 -12.99 -4.94
C ARG A 171 -10.49 -13.46 -5.59
N ARG A 172 -10.23 -14.75 -5.60
CA ARG A 172 -8.97 -15.31 -6.09
C ARG A 172 -8.75 -14.99 -7.54
N GLU A 173 -9.74 -15.28 -8.40
CA GLU A 173 -9.63 -15.11 -9.83
C GLU A 173 -9.33 -13.66 -10.22
N GLU A 174 -10.01 -12.69 -9.59
CA GLU A 174 -9.78 -11.27 -9.85
C GLU A 174 -8.40 -10.81 -9.38
N TYR A 175 -7.93 -11.31 -8.23
CA TYR A 175 -6.57 -10.99 -7.78
C TYR A 175 -5.50 -11.56 -8.70
N GLU A 176 -5.66 -12.83 -9.11
CA GLU A 176 -4.71 -13.50 -10.00
C GLU A 176 -4.72 -12.87 -11.40
N ALA A 177 -5.88 -12.52 -11.93
CA ALA A 177 -6.01 -11.83 -13.22
C ALA A 177 -5.45 -10.39 -13.21
N ALA A 178 -5.52 -9.71 -12.05
CA ALA A 178 -4.98 -8.37 -11.90
C ALA A 178 -3.45 -8.35 -11.79
N ALA A 179 -2.82 -9.40 -11.27
CA ALA A 179 -1.36 -9.48 -11.08
C ALA A 179 -0.59 -9.58 -12.41
N ASP A 180 0.69 -9.19 -12.38
CA ASP A 180 1.66 -9.35 -13.48
C ASP A 180 2.52 -10.60 -13.30
#